data_fe2fb5f430a9937c0295f37d41b72fdd
#
_entry.id   fe2fb5f430a9937c0295f37d41b72fdd
#
_cell.length_a   1.000
_cell.length_b   1.000
_cell.length_c   1.000
_cell.angle_alpha   90.00
_cell.angle_beta   90.00
_cell.angle_gamma   90.00
#
_symmetry.space_group_name_H-M   'P 1'
#
loop_
_entity.id
_entity.type
_entity.pdbx_description
1 polymer ?
#
loop_
_entity_poly.entity_id
_entity_poly.type
_entity_poly.pdbx_seq_one_letter_code
_entity_poly.pdbx_strand_id
1 'polypeptide(L)'
;MRRRTRLILALDVTEESKALRLAADTKDYVDAFKVNYPLVLSRGMGIVDKLAKIGDVICDFKVADIPNTNRLIVDQVFRHHAKGVIVHGFIGEDAVKACVDAARGDVFVVAEMSHPGAETWNAPIADDLAHMAVEVGAAGIVAPATRPERVRLFRTIVGDRLILSPGVGAQGGTPADPIRAGADYIIVGRAIYDAANPRAEAEKITQEAARAAAAPPRR
;
A
#
# COMPACT_ATOMS: atom_id res chain seq x y z
N MET A 1 0.57 -10.22 -5.58
CA MET A 1 1.02 -9.27 -6.64
C MET A 1 2.36 -9.67 -7.23
N ARG A 2 2.65 -9.34 -8.50
CA ARG A 2 3.96 -9.59 -9.15
C ARG A 2 4.86 -8.36 -8.96
N ARG A 3 6.08 -8.54 -8.42
CA ARG A 3 7.09 -7.48 -8.29
C ARG A 3 7.81 -7.22 -9.62
N ARG A 4 7.20 -6.48 -10.50
CA ARG A 4 7.76 -6.09 -11.80
C ARG A 4 8.44 -4.72 -11.75
N THR A 5 7.73 -3.74 -11.24
CA THR A 5 8.15 -2.32 -11.20
C THR A 5 8.40 -1.81 -9.79
N ARG A 6 7.91 -2.49 -8.77
CA ARG A 6 7.95 -2.11 -7.35
C ARG A 6 7.20 -0.80 -7.03
N LEU A 7 6.38 -0.32 -7.96
CA LEU A 7 5.61 0.91 -7.81
C LEU A 7 4.12 0.60 -7.70
N ILE A 8 3.47 1.17 -6.68
CA ILE A 8 2.02 1.22 -6.53
C ILE A 8 1.61 2.69 -6.68
N LEU A 9 0.73 3.01 -7.62
CA LEU A 9 0.19 4.36 -7.78
C LEU A 9 -1.02 4.57 -6.86
N ALA A 10 -0.92 5.54 -5.94
CA ALA A 10 -2.07 5.98 -5.16
C ALA A 10 -2.94 6.94 -5.99
N LEU A 11 -4.20 6.56 -6.22
CA LEU A 11 -5.20 7.34 -6.94
C LEU A 11 -6.08 8.12 -5.94
N ASP A 12 -5.46 9.03 -5.19
CA ASP A 12 -6.14 9.87 -4.20
C ASP A 12 -6.79 11.11 -4.87
N VAL A 13 -7.62 10.85 -5.89
CA VAL A 13 -8.37 11.83 -6.69
C VAL A 13 -9.87 11.57 -6.53
N THR A 14 -10.73 12.55 -6.86
CA THR A 14 -12.18 12.45 -6.70
C THR A 14 -12.94 12.26 -8.03
N GLU A 15 -12.26 12.49 -9.16
CA GLU A 15 -12.85 12.39 -10.49
C GLU A 15 -12.55 11.04 -11.14
N GLU A 16 -13.59 10.31 -11.53
CA GLU A 16 -13.48 9.02 -12.21
C GLU A 16 -12.65 9.09 -13.50
N SER A 17 -12.93 10.10 -14.34
CA SER A 17 -12.21 10.28 -15.61
C SER A 17 -10.73 10.51 -15.41
N LYS A 18 -10.34 11.26 -14.37
CA LYS A 18 -8.93 11.49 -13.99
C LYS A 18 -8.30 10.18 -13.50
N ALA A 19 -8.99 9.44 -12.63
CA ALA A 19 -8.49 8.17 -12.11
C ALA A 19 -8.24 7.14 -13.22
N LEU A 20 -9.20 6.98 -14.15
CA LEU A 20 -9.09 6.03 -15.26
C LEU A 20 -8.01 6.42 -16.27
N ARG A 21 -7.86 7.72 -16.59
CA ARG A 21 -6.76 8.20 -17.43
C ARG A 21 -5.41 7.94 -16.80
N LEU A 22 -5.23 8.30 -15.52
CA LEU A 22 -3.99 8.03 -14.79
C LEU A 22 -3.64 6.54 -14.81
N ALA A 23 -4.62 5.68 -14.56
CA ALA A 23 -4.41 4.24 -14.60
C ALA A 23 -4.01 3.75 -16.00
N ALA A 24 -4.67 4.20 -17.06
CA ALA A 24 -4.35 3.84 -18.43
C ALA A 24 -2.94 4.31 -18.85
N ASP A 25 -2.57 5.54 -18.48
CA ASP A 25 -1.29 6.14 -18.85
C ASP A 25 -0.10 5.49 -18.11
N THR A 26 -0.31 4.97 -16.89
CA THR A 26 0.77 4.48 -16.03
C THR A 26 0.81 2.95 -15.86
N LYS A 27 -0.15 2.18 -16.38
CA LYS A 27 -0.28 0.72 -16.17
C LYS A 27 0.98 -0.08 -16.47
N ASP A 28 1.81 0.38 -17.41
CA ASP A 28 3.04 -0.31 -17.79
C ASP A 28 4.19 -0.10 -16.78
N TYR A 29 4.06 0.90 -15.91
CA TYR A 29 5.06 1.30 -14.92
C TYR A 29 4.66 1.03 -13.47
N VAL A 30 3.45 0.49 -13.23
CA VAL A 30 2.97 0.15 -11.89
C VAL A 30 2.65 -1.32 -11.77
N ASP A 31 2.75 -1.86 -10.56
CA ASP A 31 2.34 -3.22 -10.24
C ASP A 31 0.90 -3.27 -9.71
N ALA A 32 0.42 -2.16 -9.14
CA ALA A 32 -0.97 -2.02 -8.70
C ALA A 32 -1.40 -0.54 -8.60
N PHE A 33 -2.71 -0.33 -8.57
CA PHE A 33 -3.35 0.94 -8.23
C PHE A 33 -3.89 0.87 -6.80
N LYS A 34 -3.57 1.86 -5.97
CA LYS A 34 -4.15 1.99 -4.63
C LYS A 34 -5.33 2.96 -4.66
N VAL A 35 -6.50 2.49 -4.29
CA VAL A 35 -7.73 3.29 -4.19
C VAL A 35 -8.03 3.58 -2.72
N ASN A 36 -8.39 4.82 -2.41
CA ASN A 36 -8.72 5.26 -1.06
C ASN A 36 -10.10 5.92 -1.02
N TYR A 37 -10.55 6.28 0.17
CA TYR A 37 -11.86 6.88 0.46
C TYR A 37 -12.22 8.08 -0.43
N PRO A 38 -11.35 9.04 -0.74
CA PRO A 38 -11.74 10.18 -1.58
C PRO A 38 -12.38 9.77 -2.90
N LEU A 39 -11.79 8.77 -3.58
CA LEU A 39 -12.33 8.29 -4.85
C LEU A 39 -13.60 7.45 -4.66
N VAL A 40 -13.62 6.54 -3.69
CA VAL A 40 -14.77 5.64 -3.46
C VAL A 40 -15.97 6.39 -2.91
N LEU A 41 -15.79 7.34 -1.99
CA LEU A 41 -16.88 8.16 -1.45
C LEU A 41 -17.52 9.04 -2.54
N SER A 42 -16.73 9.48 -3.52
CA SER A 42 -17.24 10.30 -4.62
C SER A 42 -17.89 9.50 -5.75
N ARG A 43 -17.51 8.23 -5.94
CA ARG A 43 -17.90 7.43 -7.14
C ARG A 43 -18.48 6.04 -6.84
N GLY A 44 -18.51 5.65 -5.55
CA GLY A 44 -18.93 4.31 -5.15
C GLY A 44 -17.88 3.25 -5.48
N MET A 45 -18.14 2.02 -5.03
CA MET A 45 -17.22 0.88 -5.21
C MET A 45 -17.08 0.44 -6.68
N GLY A 46 -18.00 0.79 -7.58
CA GLY A 46 -17.90 0.46 -9.02
C GLY A 46 -16.64 1.00 -9.72
N ILE A 47 -15.97 2.00 -9.13
CA ILE A 47 -14.66 2.47 -9.65
C ILE A 47 -13.58 1.40 -9.50
N VAL A 48 -13.63 0.57 -8.47
CA VAL A 48 -12.71 -0.53 -8.26
C VAL A 48 -12.83 -1.56 -9.38
N ASP A 49 -14.07 -1.92 -9.78
CA ASP A 49 -14.30 -2.83 -10.91
C ASP A 49 -13.75 -2.31 -12.24
N LYS A 50 -13.86 -0.99 -12.46
CA LYS A 50 -13.32 -0.36 -13.67
C LYS A 50 -11.80 -0.37 -13.69
N LEU A 51 -11.16 -0.05 -12.57
CA LEU A 51 -9.70 -0.07 -12.43
C LEU A 51 -9.14 -1.50 -12.47
N ALA A 52 -9.85 -2.48 -11.92
CA ALA A 52 -9.45 -3.90 -11.93
C ALA A 52 -9.36 -4.48 -13.37
N LYS A 53 -10.02 -3.87 -14.35
CA LYS A 53 -9.87 -4.23 -15.78
C LYS A 53 -8.57 -3.68 -16.40
N ILE A 54 -7.90 -2.73 -15.73
CA ILE A 54 -6.66 -2.10 -16.20
C ILE A 54 -5.45 -2.74 -15.53
N GLY A 55 -5.54 -3.05 -14.23
CA GLY A 55 -4.47 -3.66 -13.44
C GLY A 55 -4.92 -4.04 -12.04
N ASP A 56 -4.02 -4.63 -11.24
CA ASP A 56 -4.31 -5.00 -9.86
C ASP A 56 -4.71 -3.76 -9.02
N VAL A 57 -5.73 -3.91 -8.16
CA VAL A 57 -6.22 -2.83 -7.29
C VAL A 57 -6.08 -3.21 -5.82
N ILE A 58 -5.54 -2.31 -5.01
CA ILE A 58 -5.50 -2.41 -3.55
C ILE A 58 -6.43 -1.35 -2.97
N CYS A 59 -7.42 -1.77 -2.17
CA CYS A 59 -8.30 -0.87 -1.45
C CYS A 59 -7.65 -0.46 -0.12
N ASP A 60 -7.17 0.78 -0.05
CA ASP A 60 -6.57 1.35 1.16
C ASP A 60 -7.65 1.97 2.06
N PHE A 61 -8.50 1.13 2.62
CA PHE A 61 -9.60 1.58 3.47
C PHE A 61 -9.23 1.63 4.94
N LYS A 62 -8.02 1.19 5.29
CA LYS A 62 -7.54 1.16 6.67
C LYS A 62 -8.63 0.63 7.61
N VAL A 63 -9.21 -0.51 7.23
CA VAL A 63 -10.34 -1.13 7.95
C VAL A 63 -10.02 -1.25 9.43
N ALA A 64 -10.90 -0.71 10.27
CA ALA A 64 -10.67 -0.58 11.70
C ALA A 64 -11.98 -0.60 12.47
N ASP A 65 -12.61 -1.77 12.56
CA ASP A 65 -13.88 -2.00 13.26
C ASP A 65 -13.82 -3.34 14.02
N ILE A 66 -14.91 -3.73 14.64
CA ILE A 66 -15.06 -5.04 15.28
C ILE A 66 -15.05 -6.18 14.24
N PRO A 67 -14.74 -7.42 14.63
CA PRO A 67 -14.55 -8.54 13.71
C PRO A 67 -15.69 -8.76 12.71
N ASN A 68 -16.95 -8.63 13.15
CA ASN A 68 -18.11 -8.84 12.29
C ASN A 68 -18.21 -7.79 11.18
N THR A 69 -18.05 -6.51 11.52
CA THR A 69 -18.08 -5.41 10.53
C THR A 69 -16.90 -5.49 9.57
N ASN A 70 -15.71 -5.83 10.06
CA ASN A 70 -14.52 -6.04 9.25
C ASN A 70 -14.74 -7.10 8.18
N ARG A 71 -15.35 -8.25 8.52
CA ARG A 71 -15.71 -9.28 7.52
C ARG A 71 -16.60 -8.73 6.43
N LEU A 72 -17.63 -7.95 6.79
CA LEU A 72 -18.55 -7.37 5.82
C LEU A 72 -17.84 -6.39 4.88
N ILE A 73 -16.96 -5.53 5.41
CA ILE A 73 -16.19 -4.57 4.61
C ILE A 73 -15.27 -5.32 3.65
N VAL A 74 -14.49 -6.27 4.16
CA VAL A 74 -13.52 -7.03 3.37
C VAL A 74 -14.21 -7.86 2.27
N ASP A 75 -15.37 -8.48 2.58
CA ASP A 75 -16.16 -9.19 1.56
C ASP A 75 -16.60 -8.26 0.42
N GLN A 76 -17.06 -7.03 0.72
CA GLN A 76 -17.39 -6.04 -0.30
C GLN A 76 -16.17 -5.65 -1.14
N VAL A 77 -15.01 -5.46 -0.54
CA VAL A 77 -13.77 -5.13 -1.28
C VAL A 77 -13.47 -6.19 -2.33
N PHE A 78 -13.51 -7.48 -1.96
CA PHE A 78 -13.18 -8.56 -2.89
C PHE A 78 -14.31 -8.90 -3.88
N ARG A 79 -15.56 -8.56 -3.58
CA ARG A 79 -16.68 -8.62 -4.56
C ARG A 79 -16.46 -7.65 -5.72
N HIS A 80 -15.78 -6.55 -5.49
CA HIS A 80 -15.41 -5.56 -6.51
C HIS A 80 -14.04 -5.83 -7.16
N HIS A 81 -13.59 -7.10 -7.17
CA HIS A 81 -12.39 -7.55 -7.88
C HIS A 81 -11.07 -6.90 -7.41
N ALA A 82 -11.03 -6.34 -6.20
CA ALA A 82 -9.79 -5.89 -5.62
C ALA A 82 -8.81 -7.07 -5.42
N LYS A 83 -7.52 -6.83 -5.59
CA LYS A 83 -6.45 -7.79 -5.34
C LYS A 83 -6.02 -7.80 -3.88
N GLY A 84 -6.19 -6.68 -3.19
CA GLY A 84 -5.82 -6.56 -1.79
C GLY A 84 -6.57 -5.48 -1.05
N VAL A 85 -6.46 -5.52 0.28
CA VAL A 85 -7.03 -4.53 1.21
C VAL A 85 -6.00 -4.17 2.27
N ILE A 86 -5.99 -2.89 2.68
CA ILE A 86 -5.19 -2.40 3.80
C ILE A 86 -6.10 -2.23 5.01
N VAL A 87 -5.67 -2.80 6.15
CA VAL A 87 -6.37 -2.76 7.44
C VAL A 87 -5.46 -2.17 8.51
N HIS A 88 -6.01 -1.59 9.58
CA HIS A 88 -5.20 -1.15 10.72
C HIS A 88 -4.85 -2.32 11.65
N GLY A 89 -3.59 -2.33 12.16
CA GLY A 89 -3.16 -3.33 13.13
C GLY A 89 -3.66 -3.06 14.56
N PHE A 90 -3.82 -1.79 14.95
CA PHE A 90 -4.17 -1.41 16.34
C PHE A 90 -5.55 -1.89 16.81
N ILE A 91 -6.37 -2.44 15.92
CA ILE A 91 -7.71 -2.95 16.27
C ILE A 91 -7.69 -4.31 16.99
N GLY A 92 -6.51 -4.90 17.16
CA GLY A 92 -6.33 -6.18 17.83
C GLY A 92 -6.32 -7.40 16.91
N GLU A 93 -5.78 -8.48 17.44
CA GLU A 93 -5.54 -9.72 16.69
C GLU A 93 -6.81 -10.33 16.11
N ASP A 94 -7.88 -10.43 16.91
CA ASP A 94 -9.15 -11.03 16.51
C ASP A 94 -9.83 -10.27 15.35
N ALA A 95 -9.75 -8.95 15.38
CA ALA A 95 -10.33 -8.10 14.34
C ALA A 95 -9.50 -8.12 13.05
N VAL A 96 -8.16 -8.15 13.14
CA VAL A 96 -7.29 -8.34 11.97
C VAL A 96 -7.42 -9.75 11.40
N LYS A 97 -7.47 -10.77 12.26
CA LYS A 97 -7.70 -12.17 11.85
C LYS A 97 -9.01 -12.32 11.08
N ALA A 98 -10.07 -11.65 11.53
CA ALA A 98 -11.35 -11.63 10.83
C ALA A 98 -11.26 -11.04 9.42
N CYS A 99 -10.40 -10.03 9.20
CA CYS A 99 -10.11 -9.50 7.86
C CYS A 99 -9.37 -10.54 7.00
N VAL A 100 -8.37 -11.20 7.55
CA VAL A 100 -7.57 -12.21 6.82
C VAL A 100 -8.45 -13.40 6.42
N ASP A 101 -9.29 -13.90 7.33
CA ASP A 101 -10.18 -15.05 7.08
C ASP A 101 -11.28 -14.76 6.04
N ALA A 102 -11.74 -13.50 5.95
CA ALA A 102 -12.74 -13.07 4.98
C ALA A 102 -12.14 -12.76 3.60
N ALA A 103 -10.83 -12.55 3.52
CA ALA A 103 -10.17 -12.10 2.30
C ALA A 103 -10.08 -13.22 1.25
N ARG A 104 -10.26 -12.83 -0.02
CA ARG A 104 -10.00 -13.69 -1.21
C ARG A 104 -8.74 -13.25 -1.96
N GLY A 105 -7.87 -12.49 -1.30
CA GLY A 105 -6.63 -11.94 -1.80
C GLY A 105 -5.74 -11.43 -0.69
N ASP A 106 -4.90 -10.45 -0.98
CA ASP A 106 -3.87 -9.97 -0.07
C ASP A 106 -4.43 -9.04 1.01
N VAL A 107 -4.12 -9.28 2.29
CA VAL A 107 -4.38 -8.35 3.40
C VAL A 107 -3.06 -7.75 3.85
N PHE A 108 -3.00 -6.43 3.91
CA PHE A 108 -1.83 -5.67 4.38
C PHE A 108 -2.18 -4.94 5.67
N VAL A 109 -1.42 -5.18 6.72
CA VAL A 109 -1.64 -4.57 8.04
C VAL A 109 -0.82 -3.31 8.18
N VAL A 110 -1.44 -2.19 8.52
CA VAL A 110 -0.71 -0.97 8.89
C VAL A 110 0.00 -1.21 10.21
N ALA A 111 1.31 -1.44 10.15
CA ALA A 111 2.18 -1.51 11.31
C ALA A 111 2.57 -0.08 11.74
N GLU A 112 3.01 0.76 10.80
CA GLU A 112 3.38 2.15 11.10
C GLU A 112 3.00 3.08 9.94
N MET A 113 2.41 4.24 10.27
CA MET A 113 2.05 5.28 9.29
C MET A 113 3.20 6.25 9.06
N SER A 114 3.19 6.97 7.91
CA SER A 114 4.29 7.81 7.44
C SER A 114 4.24 9.27 7.92
N HIS A 115 3.12 9.75 8.49
CA HIS A 115 2.97 11.14 8.95
C HIS A 115 3.55 11.35 10.36
N PRO A 116 3.90 12.59 10.77
CA PRO A 116 4.53 12.85 12.06
C PRO A 116 3.73 12.38 13.29
N GLY A 117 2.41 12.56 13.28
CA GLY A 117 1.54 12.12 14.39
C GLY A 117 1.57 10.61 14.68
N ALA A 118 2.04 9.80 13.73
CA ALA A 118 2.22 8.37 13.94
C ALA A 118 3.31 8.05 14.98
N GLU A 119 4.28 8.92 15.17
CA GLU A 119 5.36 8.72 16.15
C GLU A 119 4.85 8.69 17.60
N THR A 120 3.75 9.40 17.87
CA THR A 120 3.16 9.45 19.21
C THR A 120 2.36 8.20 19.58
N TRP A 121 1.52 7.71 18.65
CA TRP A 121 0.51 6.69 18.98
C TRP A 121 0.69 5.38 18.24
N ASN A 122 1.34 5.38 17.08
CA ASN A 122 1.49 4.19 16.27
C ASN A 122 2.87 3.55 16.43
N ALA A 123 3.95 4.37 16.40
CA ALA A 123 5.31 3.86 16.51
C ALA A 123 5.59 3.07 17.81
N PRO A 124 5.05 3.43 19.00
CA PRO A 124 5.30 2.66 20.22
C PRO A 124 4.84 1.21 20.18
N ILE A 125 3.85 0.87 19.37
CA ILE A 125 3.29 -0.49 19.26
C ILE A 125 3.57 -1.13 17.88
N ALA A 126 4.30 -0.46 17.02
CA ALA A 126 4.43 -0.84 15.61
C ALA A 126 5.13 -2.19 15.40
N ASP A 127 6.09 -2.53 16.29
CA ASP A 127 6.80 -3.82 16.23
C ASP A 127 5.86 -4.98 16.60
N ASP A 128 5.04 -4.79 17.64
CA ASP A 128 4.01 -5.78 18.03
C ASP A 128 2.97 -5.97 16.92
N LEU A 129 2.57 -4.88 16.26
CA LEU A 129 1.66 -4.95 15.11
C LEU A 129 2.26 -5.71 13.92
N ALA A 130 3.57 -5.57 13.69
CA ALA A 130 4.26 -6.32 12.63
C ALA A 130 4.34 -7.82 12.98
N HIS A 131 4.63 -8.19 14.23
CA HIS A 131 4.60 -9.56 14.70
C HIS A 131 3.20 -10.17 14.58
N MET A 132 2.18 -9.47 15.08
CA MET A 132 0.78 -9.89 14.98
C MET A 132 0.36 -10.10 13.52
N ALA A 133 0.78 -9.24 12.58
CA ALA A 133 0.48 -9.41 11.16
C ALA A 133 1.05 -10.72 10.58
N VAL A 134 2.21 -11.15 11.07
CA VAL A 134 2.79 -12.46 10.71
C VAL A 134 1.97 -13.62 11.29
N GLU A 135 1.61 -13.53 12.57
CA GLU A 135 0.88 -14.57 13.31
C GLU A 135 -0.51 -14.82 12.75
N VAL A 136 -1.26 -13.77 12.40
CA VAL A 136 -2.59 -13.90 11.79
C VAL A 136 -2.57 -14.33 10.32
N GLY A 137 -1.39 -14.44 9.70
CA GLY A 137 -1.25 -14.87 8.31
C GLY A 137 -1.50 -13.78 7.27
N ALA A 138 -1.34 -12.50 7.60
CA ALA A 138 -1.44 -11.41 6.64
C ALA A 138 -0.41 -11.53 5.50
N ALA A 139 -0.72 -11.05 4.31
CA ALA A 139 0.19 -11.07 3.16
C ALA A 139 1.40 -10.14 3.34
N GLY A 140 1.27 -9.13 4.19
CA GLY A 140 2.34 -8.18 4.47
C GLY A 140 1.88 -7.03 5.35
N ILE A 141 2.75 -6.03 5.44
CA ILE A 141 2.54 -4.82 6.24
C ILE A 141 2.68 -3.54 5.43
N VAL A 142 2.19 -2.45 6.00
CA VAL A 142 2.48 -1.08 5.56
C VAL A 142 3.47 -0.46 6.54
N ALA A 143 4.59 0.07 6.01
CA ALA A 143 5.68 0.68 6.76
C ALA A 143 6.15 1.99 6.12
N PRO A 144 6.58 3.02 6.89
CA PRO A 144 6.81 4.37 6.38
C PRO A 144 8.06 4.49 5.51
N ALA A 145 7.93 4.97 4.25
CA ALA A 145 9.08 5.31 3.40
C ALA A 145 9.91 6.49 3.93
N THR A 146 9.30 7.31 4.77
CA THR A 146 9.94 8.46 5.42
C THR A 146 10.91 8.08 6.53
N ARG A 147 10.89 6.82 6.97
CA ARG A 147 11.75 6.24 8.02
C ARG A 147 12.32 4.89 7.55
N PRO A 148 13.34 4.89 6.68
CA PRO A 148 13.91 3.66 6.11
C PRO A 148 14.49 2.69 7.16
N GLU A 149 14.96 3.21 8.28
CA GLU A 149 15.41 2.41 9.42
C GLU A 149 14.28 1.55 10.01
N ARG A 150 13.06 2.07 10.04
CA ARG A 150 11.87 1.29 10.45
C ARG A 150 11.56 0.18 9.45
N VAL A 151 11.65 0.48 8.16
CA VAL A 151 11.48 -0.53 7.10
C VAL A 151 12.48 -1.67 7.25
N ARG A 152 13.75 -1.34 7.56
CA ARG A 152 14.80 -2.35 7.78
C ARG A 152 14.51 -3.23 9.00
N LEU A 153 14.06 -2.62 10.11
CA LEU A 153 13.65 -3.36 11.29
C LEU A 153 12.46 -4.28 10.98
N PHE A 154 11.41 -3.76 10.35
CA PHE A 154 10.25 -4.56 9.97
C PHE A 154 10.60 -5.73 9.06
N ARG A 155 11.57 -5.57 8.14
CA ARG A 155 12.03 -6.68 7.30
C ARG A 155 12.56 -7.84 8.14
N THR A 156 13.25 -7.58 9.26
CA THR A 156 13.72 -8.64 10.17
C THR A 156 12.57 -9.34 10.89
N ILE A 157 11.47 -8.63 11.16
CA ILE A 157 10.29 -9.16 11.84
C ILE A 157 9.42 -9.99 10.86
N VAL A 158 9.12 -9.43 9.68
CA VAL A 158 8.12 -10.04 8.79
C VAL A 158 8.70 -11.08 7.82
N GLY A 159 10.03 -11.26 7.81
CA GLY A 159 10.71 -12.24 6.95
C GLY A 159 10.42 -11.98 5.47
N ASP A 160 9.83 -12.95 4.77
CA ASP A 160 9.55 -12.89 3.32
C ASP A 160 8.18 -12.24 2.98
N ARG A 161 7.42 -11.79 3.97
CA ARG A 161 6.13 -11.13 3.72
C ARG A 161 6.33 -9.76 3.09
N LEU A 162 5.33 -9.29 2.37
CA LEU A 162 5.42 -8.04 1.61
C LEU A 162 5.44 -6.80 2.52
N ILE A 163 6.29 -5.83 2.19
CA ILE A 163 6.30 -4.50 2.81
C ILE A 163 5.91 -3.46 1.76
N LEU A 164 4.77 -2.79 1.98
CA LEU A 164 4.31 -1.66 1.20
C LEU A 164 4.72 -0.36 1.88
N SER A 165 5.43 0.53 1.19
CA SER A 165 6.06 1.69 1.80
C SER A 165 5.53 3.02 1.23
N PRO A 166 4.51 3.64 1.86
CA PRO A 166 3.99 4.96 1.50
C PRO A 166 4.87 6.09 2.05
N GLY A 167 4.74 7.29 1.44
CA GLY A 167 5.42 8.51 1.89
C GLY A 167 6.53 8.98 0.97
N VAL A 168 6.67 8.37 -0.20
CA VAL A 168 7.63 8.79 -1.24
C VAL A 168 7.15 10.09 -1.91
N GLY A 169 8.09 10.98 -2.21
CA GLY A 169 7.86 12.27 -2.87
C GLY A 169 7.28 13.31 -1.92
N ALA A 170 6.01 13.61 -2.00
CA ALA A 170 5.36 14.72 -1.29
C ALA A 170 5.47 14.68 0.26
N GLN A 171 5.84 13.54 0.85
CA GLN A 171 6.10 13.43 2.29
C GLN A 171 7.61 13.37 2.63
N GLY A 172 8.49 13.56 1.64
CA GLY A 172 9.94 13.64 1.83
C GLY A 172 10.71 12.33 1.63
N GLY A 173 10.06 11.18 1.53
CA GLY A 173 10.72 9.91 1.23
C GLY A 173 11.23 9.86 -0.22
N THR A 174 12.35 9.16 -0.46
CA THR A 174 12.87 8.88 -1.80
C THR A 174 12.37 7.54 -2.32
N PRO A 175 12.32 7.29 -3.64
CA PRO A 175 11.99 5.97 -4.19
C PRO A 175 13.00 4.89 -3.80
N ALA A 176 14.27 5.27 -3.63
CA ALA A 176 15.37 4.34 -3.43
C ALA A 176 15.51 3.83 -2.00
N ASP A 177 15.34 4.70 -0.99
CA ASP A 177 15.69 4.38 0.38
C ASP A 177 14.84 3.27 1.00
N PRO A 178 13.50 3.26 0.87
CA PRO A 178 12.70 2.16 1.39
C PRO A 178 12.99 0.84 0.67
N ILE A 179 13.27 0.84 -0.63
CA ILE A 179 13.65 -0.37 -1.39
C ILE A 179 14.98 -0.93 -0.87
N ARG A 180 16.00 -0.09 -0.68
CA ARG A 180 17.28 -0.51 -0.08
C ARG A 180 17.13 -1.00 1.36
N ALA A 181 16.16 -0.48 2.08
CA ALA A 181 15.84 -0.90 3.44
C ALA A 181 15.05 -2.22 3.49
N GLY A 182 14.57 -2.74 2.36
CA GLY A 182 13.89 -4.01 2.27
C GLY A 182 12.40 -3.95 1.94
N ALA A 183 11.85 -2.77 1.57
CA ALA A 183 10.49 -2.67 1.07
C ALA A 183 10.36 -3.40 -0.28
N ASP A 184 9.24 -4.07 -0.48
CA ASP A 184 8.91 -4.73 -1.74
C ASP A 184 8.32 -3.75 -2.74
N TYR A 185 7.50 -2.81 -2.24
CA TYR A 185 6.82 -1.80 -3.03
C TYR A 185 6.89 -0.42 -2.36
N ILE A 186 7.01 0.59 -3.19
CA ILE A 186 6.75 1.97 -2.79
C ILE A 186 5.34 2.40 -3.24
N ILE A 187 4.67 3.21 -2.43
CA ILE A 187 3.38 3.81 -2.79
C ILE A 187 3.59 5.29 -3.05
N VAL A 188 3.28 5.73 -4.27
CA VAL A 188 3.45 7.12 -4.72
C VAL A 188 2.12 7.67 -5.20
N GLY A 189 1.77 8.86 -4.77
CA GLY A 189 0.54 9.56 -5.16
C GLY A 189 0.84 10.87 -5.89
N ARG A 190 0.82 11.99 -5.17
CA ARG A 190 0.94 13.37 -5.67
C ARG A 190 2.09 13.59 -6.65
N ALA A 191 3.24 13.01 -6.41
CA ALA A 191 4.38 13.14 -7.31
C ALA A 191 4.08 12.65 -8.73
N ILE A 192 3.14 11.70 -8.89
CA ILE A 192 2.72 11.18 -10.19
C ILE A 192 1.44 11.87 -10.67
N TYR A 193 0.35 11.86 -9.88
CA TYR A 193 -0.95 12.31 -10.38
C TYR A 193 -1.09 13.84 -10.53
N ASP A 194 -0.19 14.63 -9.94
CA ASP A 194 -0.10 16.08 -10.13
C ASP A 194 1.04 16.49 -11.09
N ALA A 195 1.80 15.52 -11.63
CA ALA A 195 2.85 15.80 -12.59
C ALA A 195 2.27 16.27 -13.95
N ALA A 196 2.98 17.11 -14.65
CA ALA A 196 2.62 17.52 -16.01
C ALA A 196 2.57 16.32 -16.98
N ASN A 197 3.40 15.31 -16.75
CA ASN A 197 3.39 14.04 -17.48
C ASN A 197 3.46 12.86 -16.49
N PRO A 198 2.31 12.33 -16.02
CA PRO A 198 2.25 11.23 -15.06
C PRO A 198 2.98 9.96 -15.51
N ARG A 199 2.91 9.65 -16.80
CA ARG A 199 3.60 8.48 -17.38
C ARG A 199 5.12 8.59 -17.24
N ALA A 200 5.69 9.72 -17.64
CA ALA A 200 7.14 9.95 -17.56
C ALA A 200 7.64 9.95 -16.11
N GLU A 201 6.85 10.50 -15.18
CA GLU A 201 7.23 10.48 -13.76
C GLU A 201 7.13 9.08 -13.16
N ALA A 202 6.11 8.28 -13.50
CA ALA A 202 6.01 6.89 -13.10
C ALA A 202 7.19 6.05 -13.63
N GLU A 203 7.57 6.25 -14.89
CA GLU A 203 8.73 5.59 -15.49
C GLU A 203 10.03 5.92 -14.76
N LYS A 204 10.29 7.20 -14.51
CA LYS A 204 11.47 7.68 -13.77
C LYS A 204 11.56 7.06 -12.37
N ILE A 205 10.46 7.07 -11.61
CA ILE A 205 10.37 6.49 -10.27
C ILE A 205 10.64 4.99 -10.31
N THR A 206 10.07 4.27 -11.27
CA THR A 206 10.29 2.85 -11.48
C THR A 206 11.75 2.53 -11.77
N GLN A 207 12.41 3.31 -12.63
CA GLN A 207 13.83 3.15 -12.92
C GLN A 207 14.72 3.38 -11.69
N GLU A 208 14.36 4.35 -10.85
CA GLU A 208 15.07 4.62 -9.59
C GLU A 208 14.90 3.46 -8.60
N ALA A 209 13.69 2.95 -8.42
CA ALA A 209 13.40 1.79 -7.59
C ALA A 209 14.15 0.53 -8.07
N ALA A 210 14.18 0.29 -9.38
CA ALA A 210 14.91 -0.84 -9.98
C ALA A 210 16.42 -0.74 -9.72
N ARG A 211 17.02 0.44 -9.90
CA ARG A 211 18.44 0.68 -9.58
C ARG A 211 18.74 0.45 -8.11
N ALA A 212 17.83 0.88 -7.22
CA ALA A 212 17.96 0.66 -5.78
C ALA A 212 17.93 -0.82 -5.40
N ALA A 213 17.06 -1.60 -6.05
CA ALA A 213 16.92 -3.03 -5.82
C ALA A 213 18.13 -3.86 -6.33
N ALA A 214 18.81 -3.39 -7.36
CA ALA A 214 20.00 -4.04 -7.92
C ALA A 214 21.28 -3.68 -7.18
N ALA A 215 21.29 -2.63 -6.36
CA ALA A 215 22.47 -2.20 -5.60
C ALA A 215 22.73 -3.16 -4.41
N PRO A 216 23.99 -3.49 -4.10
CA PRO A 216 24.29 -4.26 -2.90
C PRO A 216 23.84 -3.50 -1.65
N PRO A 217 23.45 -4.22 -0.58
CA PRO A 217 23.07 -3.55 0.68
C PRO A 217 24.21 -2.66 1.17
N ARG A 218 23.91 -1.42 1.50
CA ARG A 218 24.89 -0.54 2.16
C ARG A 218 25.20 -1.13 3.55
N ARG A 219 26.47 -1.43 3.78
CA ARG A 219 27.00 -1.88 5.07
C ARG A 219 26.80 -0.81 6.15
#